data_59225b3da241d3ceee7f588ed6021fdf
#
_entry.id   59225b3da241d3ceee7f588ed6021fdf
#
_cell.length_a   1.000
_cell.length_b   1.000
_cell.length_c   1.000
_cell.angle_alpha   90.00
_cell.angle_beta   90.00
_cell.angle_gamma   90.00
#
_symmetry.space_group_name_H-M   'P 1'
#
loop_
_entity.id
_entity.type
_entity.pdbx_description
1 polymer ?
#
loop_
_entity_poly.entity_id
_entity_poly.type
_entity_poly.pdbx_seq_one_letter_code
_entity_poly.pdbx_strand_id
1 'polypeptide(L)'
;MNSTSGSAPVQTSEASLPSVVSALPGGLPSLDELFAFAAEAERRFRTLRLRIEDRSVTTRGESHSRTEILVDRPRVRVTSSSGSAYEVWSTDGATVEQYNAASKTATRRPHRAPPSGLDDAELPATASHPLTLGPLPGKGWASTFLRPAHFCANTLRSGTLGPIHESTYLDRAALIVESAAPRVIDRVGDHATFRYRVTFDRATGILLAVSEIHDERVVREAQVSAITLDAPIPESEFVIEMPEGVTKIY
;
A
#
# COMPACT_ATOMS: atom_id res chain seq x y z
N MET A 1 -37.99 48.49 2.44
CA MET A 1 -37.72 47.34 3.32
C MET A 1 -36.70 46.46 2.62
N ASN A 2 -35.42 46.68 2.92
CA ASN A 2 -34.31 45.97 2.28
C ASN A 2 -33.87 44.86 3.25
N SER A 3 -34.05 43.61 2.82
CA SER A 3 -33.57 42.45 3.55
C SER A 3 -32.20 42.05 3.01
N THR A 4 -31.16 42.37 3.73
CA THR A 4 -29.78 41.93 3.47
C THR A 4 -29.62 40.51 3.97
N SER A 5 -29.48 39.57 3.03
CA SER A 5 -29.17 38.18 3.32
C SER A 5 -27.65 38.06 3.55
N GLY A 6 -27.27 37.89 4.80
CA GLY A 6 -25.88 37.64 5.18
C GLY A 6 -25.51 36.17 4.97
N SER A 7 -24.63 35.90 4.01
CA SER A 7 -23.98 34.59 3.88
C SER A 7 -23.00 34.40 5.01
N ALA A 8 -23.22 33.38 5.85
CA ALA A 8 -22.24 32.94 6.84
C ALA A 8 -21.02 32.32 6.16
N PRO A 9 -19.79 32.55 6.64
CA PRO A 9 -18.60 31.94 6.11
C PRO A 9 -18.61 30.42 6.38
N VAL A 10 -18.40 29.64 5.35
CA VAL A 10 -18.15 28.21 5.45
C VAL A 10 -16.83 28.01 6.19
N GLN A 11 -16.90 27.58 7.43
CA GLN A 11 -15.72 27.13 8.16
C GLN A 11 -15.25 25.81 7.54
N THR A 12 -14.18 25.86 6.76
CA THR A 12 -13.39 24.69 6.40
C THR A 12 -12.76 24.15 7.69
N SER A 13 -13.35 23.09 8.23
CA SER A 13 -12.75 22.32 9.30
C SER A 13 -11.46 21.70 8.76
N GLU A 14 -10.32 22.28 9.11
CA GLU A 14 -9.04 21.59 9.03
C GLU A 14 -9.15 20.33 9.89
N ALA A 15 -9.24 19.16 9.24
CA ALA A 15 -9.17 17.90 9.93
C ALA A 15 -7.80 17.81 10.61
N SER A 16 -7.76 18.12 11.90
CA SER A 16 -6.57 17.95 12.72
C SER A 16 -6.21 16.47 12.71
N LEU A 17 -5.02 16.14 12.18
CA LEU A 17 -4.46 14.81 12.30
C LEU A 17 -4.46 14.41 13.78
N PRO A 18 -4.99 13.22 14.12
CA PRO A 18 -5.01 12.79 15.51
C PRO A 18 -3.58 12.72 16.05
N SER A 19 -3.41 13.31 17.21
CA SER A 19 -2.15 13.40 17.93
C SER A 19 -1.64 12.02 18.36
N VAL A 20 -0.34 11.83 18.18
CA VAL A 20 0.50 10.81 18.80
C VAL A 20 0.38 9.42 18.20
N VAL A 21 1.13 9.24 17.13
CA VAL A 21 1.59 7.91 16.75
C VAL A 21 2.78 7.56 17.65
N SER A 22 2.64 6.57 18.51
CA SER A 22 3.71 6.13 19.39
C SER A 22 4.90 5.61 18.58
N ALA A 23 6.10 6.04 18.91
CA ALA A 23 7.32 5.46 18.38
C ALA A 23 7.47 4.03 18.92
N LEU A 24 8.12 3.15 18.15
CA LEU A 24 8.51 1.83 18.65
C LEU A 24 9.50 1.98 19.83
N PRO A 25 9.48 1.02 20.77
CA PRO A 25 10.43 1.00 21.88
C PRO A 25 11.88 0.99 21.38
N GLY A 26 12.84 1.46 22.20
CA GLY A 26 14.25 1.51 21.84
C GLY A 26 14.91 0.13 21.60
N GLY A 27 14.33 -0.95 22.14
CA GLY A 27 14.72 -2.33 21.88
C GLY A 27 13.86 -3.00 20.80
N LEU A 28 13.92 -4.33 20.69
CA LEU A 28 13.03 -5.09 19.81
C LEU A 28 11.59 -4.97 20.31
N PRO A 29 10.64 -4.52 19.46
CA PRO A 29 9.24 -4.53 19.82
C PRO A 29 8.67 -5.96 19.86
N SER A 30 7.53 -6.13 20.49
CA SER A 30 6.70 -7.31 20.27
C SER A 30 6.07 -7.28 18.87
N LEU A 31 5.59 -8.44 18.39
CA LEU A 31 4.88 -8.52 17.11
C LEU A 31 3.61 -7.66 17.09
N ASP A 32 2.90 -7.59 18.22
CA ASP A 32 1.69 -6.77 18.34
C ASP A 32 2.00 -5.28 18.27
N GLU A 33 3.07 -4.83 18.94
CA GLU A 33 3.54 -3.44 18.85
C GLU A 33 3.98 -3.09 17.43
N LEU A 34 4.73 -3.97 16.77
CA LEU A 34 5.17 -3.74 15.39
C LEU A 34 3.99 -3.64 14.43
N PHE A 35 3.01 -4.55 14.53
CA PHE A 35 1.86 -4.55 13.62
C PHE A 35 0.91 -3.38 13.89
N ALA A 36 0.69 -3.00 15.15
CA ALA A 36 -0.04 -1.78 15.49
C ALA A 36 0.70 -0.55 14.96
N PHE A 37 2.02 -0.51 15.10
CA PHE A 37 2.84 0.55 14.55
C PHE A 37 2.75 0.62 13.02
N ALA A 38 2.86 -0.50 12.31
CA ALA A 38 2.74 -0.56 10.85
C ALA A 38 1.32 -0.19 10.37
N ALA A 39 0.28 -0.54 11.13
CA ALA A 39 -1.10 -0.17 10.80
C ALA A 39 -1.30 1.34 10.71
N GLU A 40 -0.54 2.09 11.47
CA GLU A 40 -0.60 3.56 11.50
C GLU A 40 0.51 4.23 10.68
N ALA A 41 1.26 3.47 9.87
CA ALA A 41 2.39 3.98 9.09
C ALA A 41 2.03 5.23 8.29
N GLU A 42 0.84 5.23 7.72
CA GLU A 42 0.34 6.35 6.94
C GLU A 42 0.24 7.67 7.69
N ARG A 43 0.15 7.68 9.02
CA ARG A 43 0.02 8.89 9.83
C ARG A 43 1.36 9.56 10.12
N ARG A 44 2.50 8.91 9.78
CA ARG A 44 3.85 9.36 10.13
C ARG A 44 4.55 10.14 9.03
N PHE A 45 3.88 10.37 7.93
CA PHE A 45 4.39 11.21 6.85
C PHE A 45 3.23 11.99 6.22
N ARG A 46 3.55 13.16 5.70
CA ARG A 46 2.62 13.96 4.91
C ARG A 46 2.67 13.54 3.45
N THR A 47 3.87 13.44 2.91
CA THR A 47 4.11 13.03 1.53
C THR A 47 5.02 11.82 1.49
N LEU A 48 4.80 10.95 0.50
CA LEU A 48 5.61 9.76 0.26
C LEU A 48 5.84 9.61 -1.24
N ARG A 49 7.09 9.41 -1.61
CA ARG A 49 7.48 8.86 -2.91
C ARG A 49 8.16 7.53 -2.67
N LEU A 50 7.61 6.46 -3.23
CA LEU A 50 8.12 5.11 -3.08
C LEU A 50 8.28 4.47 -4.46
N ARG A 51 9.43 3.86 -4.70
CA ARG A 51 9.68 3.05 -5.90
C ARG A 51 9.93 1.62 -5.48
N ILE A 52 9.20 0.70 -6.09
CA ILE A 52 9.24 -0.73 -5.79
C ILE A 52 9.65 -1.47 -7.06
N GLU A 53 10.63 -2.34 -6.94
CA GLU A 53 10.98 -3.33 -7.95
C GLU A 53 10.41 -4.68 -7.52
N ASP A 54 9.61 -5.32 -8.38
CA ASP A 54 9.01 -6.63 -8.14
C ASP A 54 9.58 -7.62 -9.14
N ARG A 55 10.12 -8.71 -8.61
CA ARG A 55 10.65 -9.83 -9.36
C ARG A 55 9.87 -11.07 -9.00
N SER A 56 9.40 -11.82 -9.98
CA SER A 56 8.79 -13.11 -9.71
C SER A 56 9.34 -14.20 -10.63
N VAL A 57 9.54 -15.39 -10.07
CA VAL A 57 10.05 -16.57 -10.78
C VAL A 57 8.93 -17.59 -10.84
N THR A 58 8.52 -17.95 -12.05
CA THR A 58 7.48 -18.95 -12.30
C THR A 58 8.01 -20.04 -13.23
N THR A 59 7.23 -21.09 -13.43
CA THR A 59 7.55 -22.14 -14.44
C THR A 59 7.62 -21.60 -15.87
N ARG A 60 7.08 -20.40 -16.14
CA ARG A 60 7.12 -19.72 -17.44
C ARG A 60 8.31 -18.79 -17.59
N GLY A 61 9.14 -18.66 -16.55
CA GLY A 61 10.31 -17.80 -16.54
C GLY A 61 10.22 -16.72 -15.46
N GLU A 62 11.13 -15.79 -15.55
CA GLU A 62 11.28 -14.66 -14.66
C GLU A 62 10.56 -13.44 -15.23
N SER A 63 9.87 -12.70 -14.37
CA SER A 63 9.23 -11.43 -14.72
C SER A 63 9.65 -10.34 -13.75
N HIS A 64 9.77 -9.13 -14.30
CA HIS A 64 10.11 -7.93 -13.56
C HIS A 64 9.03 -6.88 -13.76
N SER A 65 8.67 -6.20 -12.69
CA SER A 65 7.82 -5.02 -12.76
C SER A 65 8.33 -3.93 -11.82
N ARG A 66 7.98 -2.70 -12.15
CA ARG A 66 8.28 -1.52 -11.34
C ARG A 66 6.97 -0.85 -10.97
N THR A 67 6.86 -0.47 -9.71
CA THR A 67 5.74 0.33 -9.22
C THR A 67 6.28 1.60 -8.57
N GLU A 68 5.73 2.74 -8.94
CA GLU A 68 5.95 4.02 -8.26
C GLU A 68 4.67 4.45 -7.57
N ILE A 69 4.79 4.84 -6.30
CA ILE A 69 3.70 5.32 -5.46
C ILE A 69 4.02 6.73 -5.03
N LEU A 70 3.09 7.65 -5.28
CA LEU A 70 3.11 9.02 -4.81
C LEU A 70 1.92 9.24 -3.88
N VAL A 71 2.17 9.80 -2.72
CA VAL A 71 1.15 10.18 -1.74
C VAL A 71 1.37 11.62 -1.33
N ASP A 72 0.33 12.44 -1.41
CA ASP A 72 0.20 13.77 -0.79
C ASP A 72 -1.28 13.97 -0.49
N ARG A 73 -1.70 13.49 0.67
CA ARG A 73 -3.12 13.31 1.01
C ARG A 73 -3.97 14.55 0.80
N PRO A 74 -5.17 14.37 0.24
CA PRO A 74 -5.85 13.10 -0.09
C PRO A 74 -5.41 12.48 -1.44
N ARG A 75 -4.43 13.06 -2.12
CA ARG A 75 -3.95 12.63 -3.43
C ARG A 75 -3.05 11.40 -3.32
N VAL A 76 -3.32 10.41 -4.17
CA VAL A 76 -2.47 9.24 -4.35
C VAL A 76 -2.36 8.94 -5.84
N ARG A 77 -1.16 8.63 -6.31
CA ARG A 77 -0.93 8.09 -7.65
C ARG A 77 -0.08 6.84 -7.56
N VAL A 78 -0.47 5.83 -8.31
CA VAL A 78 0.30 4.59 -8.48
C VAL A 78 0.52 4.35 -9.96
N THR A 79 1.75 4.12 -10.33
CA THR A 79 2.17 3.78 -11.68
C THR A 79 2.84 2.41 -11.64
N SER A 80 2.39 1.47 -12.46
CA SER A 80 2.97 0.14 -12.56
C SER A 80 3.39 -0.14 -14.00
N SER A 81 4.57 -0.71 -14.20
CA SER A 81 5.10 -1.08 -15.50
C SER A 81 5.75 -2.46 -15.46
N SER A 82 5.54 -3.27 -16.50
CA SER A 82 6.17 -4.58 -16.67
C SER A 82 6.32 -4.84 -18.18
N GLY A 83 7.56 -4.85 -18.66
CA GLY A 83 7.83 -4.90 -20.10
C GLY A 83 7.16 -3.74 -20.83
N SER A 84 6.27 -4.04 -21.77
CA SER A 84 5.46 -3.04 -22.49
C SER A 84 4.14 -2.69 -21.82
N ALA A 85 3.76 -3.39 -20.75
CA ALA A 85 2.54 -3.11 -20.01
C ALA A 85 2.75 -1.91 -19.09
N TYR A 86 1.79 -0.96 -19.12
CA TYR A 86 1.78 0.23 -18.30
C TYR A 86 0.37 0.46 -17.78
N GLU A 87 0.25 0.68 -16.50
CA GLU A 87 -1.00 1.02 -15.84
C GLU A 87 -0.74 2.15 -14.83
N VAL A 88 -1.61 3.12 -14.81
CA VAL A 88 -1.55 4.21 -13.83
C VAL A 88 -2.95 4.48 -13.30
N TRP A 89 -3.04 4.75 -12.01
CA TRP A 89 -4.23 5.31 -11.42
C TRP A 89 -3.87 6.46 -10.47
N SER A 90 -4.80 7.38 -10.32
CA SER A 90 -4.67 8.53 -9.44
C SER A 90 -5.99 8.83 -8.77
N THR A 91 -5.93 9.40 -7.57
CA THR A 91 -7.10 9.95 -6.86
C THR A 91 -6.77 11.29 -6.24
N ASP A 92 -7.76 12.16 -6.20
CA ASP A 92 -7.78 13.42 -5.45
C ASP A 92 -8.56 13.31 -4.12
N GLY A 93 -8.97 12.09 -3.76
CA GLY A 93 -9.83 11.81 -2.61
C GLY A 93 -11.31 11.81 -2.94
N ALA A 94 -11.74 12.41 -4.03
CA ALA A 94 -13.14 12.44 -4.48
C ALA A 94 -13.38 11.56 -5.72
N THR A 95 -12.40 11.48 -6.59
CA THR A 95 -12.47 10.75 -7.86
C THR A 95 -11.27 9.84 -7.99
N VAL A 96 -11.46 8.69 -8.63
CA VAL A 96 -10.37 7.80 -9.07
C VAL A 96 -10.34 7.78 -10.58
N GLU A 97 -9.19 8.10 -11.14
CA GLU A 97 -8.89 7.94 -12.56
C GLU A 97 -7.90 6.81 -12.75
N GLN A 98 -8.07 6.04 -13.81
CA GLN A 98 -7.17 4.94 -14.15
C GLN A 98 -6.98 4.88 -15.66
N TYR A 99 -5.75 4.60 -16.09
CA TYR A 99 -5.42 4.33 -17.48
C TYR A 99 -4.64 3.01 -17.57
N ASN A 100 -5.02 2.18 -18.53
CA ASN A 100 -4.33 0.93 -18.86
C ASN A 100 -3.88 0.96 -20.33
N ALA A 101 -2.57 0.94 -20.56
CA ALA A 101 -2.00 1.06 -21.89
C ALA A 101 -2.23 -0.20 -22.75
N ALA A 102 -2.30 -1.39 -22.15
CA ALA A 102 -2.50 -2.63 -22.90
C ALA A 102 -3.89 -2.69 -23.54
N SER A 103 -4.91 -2.23 -22.84
CA SER A 103 -6.29 -2.18 -23.36
C SER A 103 -6.63 -0.82 -24.00
N LYS A 104 -5.76 0.18 -23.88
CA LYS A 104 -6.01 1.59 -24.28
C LYS A 104 -7.31 2.14 -23.70
N THR A 105 -7.60 1.78 -22.45
CA THR A 105 -8.81 2.20 -21.75
C THR A 105 -8.49 3.13 -20.60
N ALA A 106 -9.34 4.14 -20.41
CA ALA A 106 -9.33 5.00 -19.25
C ALA A 106 -10.69 4.91 -18.55
N THR A 107 -10.66 4.87 -17.22
CA THR A 107 -11.86 4.91 -16.39
C THR A 107 -11.81 6.08 -15.45
N ARG A 108 -12.97 6.68 -15.17
CA ARG A 108 -13.14 7.67 -14.13
C ARG A 108 -14.37 7.34 -13.32
N ARG A 109 -14.23 7.27 -12.01
CA ARG A 109 -15.32 6.93 -11.11
C ARG A 109 -15.21 7.70 -9.79
N PRO A 110 -16.32 7.92 -9.07
CA PRO A 110 -16.25 8.47 -7.73
C PRO A 110 -15.40 7.58 -6.82
N HIS A 111 -14.60 8.21 -5.96
CA HIS A 111 -13.92 7.52 -4.87
C HIS A 111 -14.97 7.18 -3.79
N ARG A 112 -15.20 5.89 -3.60
CA ARG A 112 -16.10 5.44 -2.53
C ARG A 112 -15.26 5.18 -1.30
N ALA A 113 -15.47 5.95 -0.25
CA ALA A 113 -14.92 5.61 1.05
C ALA A 113 -15.42 4.21 1.47
N PRO A 114 -14.61 3.41 2.15
CA PRO A 114 -15.09 2.19 2.76
C PRO A 114 -16.26 2.51 3.67
N PRO A 115 -17.25 1.61 3.83
CA PRO A 115 -18.36 1.82 4.73
C PRO A 115 -17.84 2.20 6.12
N SER A 116 -18.35 3.29 6.69
CA SER A 116 -18.01 3.70 8.06
C SER A 116 -18.38 2.58 9.04
N GLY A 117 -17.43 2.13 9.84
CA GLY A 117 -17.64 1.04 10.81
C GLY A 117 -16.90 -0.25 10.49
N LEU A 118 -16.31 -0.38 9.30
CA LEU A 118 -15.32 -1.40 9.00
C LEU A 118 -13.95 -0.73 8.99
N ASP A 119 -13.41 -0.50 10.16
CA ASP A 119 -11.99 -0.16 10.25
C ASP A 119 -11.22 -1.41 9.84
N ASP A 120 -10.41 -1.30 8.80
CA ASP A 120 -9.62 -2.42 8.24
C ASP A 120 -8.77 -3.13 9.32
N ALA A 121 -8.51 -2.44 10.45
CA ALA A 121 -7.78 -2.97 11.59
C ALA A 121 -8.63 -3.85 12.52
N GLU A 122 -9.95 -3.75 12.49
CA GLU A 122 -10.85 -4.49 13.41
C GLU A 122 -11.39 -5.79 12.83
N LEU A 123 -11.13 -6.09 11.57
CA LEU A 123 -11.58 -7.35 10.98
C LEU A 123 -10.78 -8.51 11.59
N PRO A 124 -11.46 -9.50 12.15
CA PRO A 124 -10.76 -10.65 12.70
C PRO A 124 -9.93 -11.33 11.61
N ALA A 125 -8.72 -11.72 11.96
CA ALA A 125 -7.79 -12.44 11.07
C ALA A 125 -8.38 -13.74 10.47
N THR A 126 -9.55 -14.16 10.95
CA THR A 126 -10.33 -15.31 10.50
C THR A 126 -11.41 -14.95 9.48
N ALA A 127 -11.61 -13.68 9.17
CA ALA A 127 -12.57 -13.30 8.13
C ALA A 127 -12.08 -13.83 6.78
N SER A 128 -12.74 -14.87 6.30
CA SER A 128 -12.44 -15.56 5.04
C SER A 128 -12.82 -14.75 3.80
N HIS A 129 -13.18 -13.49 3.97
CA HIS A 129 -13.47 -12.60 2.87
C HIS A 129 -12.26 -11.72 2.60
N PRO A 130 -11.64 -11.88 1.42
CA PRO A 130 -10.70 -10.88 0.98
C PRO A 130 -11.48 -9.57 0.97
N LEU A 131 -11.06 -8.62 1.79
CA LEU A 131 -11.51 -7.25 1.64
C LEU A 131 -10.94 -6.70 0.33
N THR A 132 -11.48 -7.22 -0.74
CA THR A 132 -11.18 -6.88 -2.11
C THR A 132 -11.54 -5.45 -2.46
N LEU A 133 -12.05 -4.71 -1.51
CA LEU A 133 -12.66 -3.44 -1.79
C LEU A 133 -11.98 -2.28 -1.07
N GLY A 134 -10.65 -2.23 -1.14
CA GLY A 134 -10.08 -0.91 -1.16
C GLY A 134 -10.70 -0.14 -2.33
N PRO A 135 -11.19 1.08 -2.13
CA PRO A 135 -11.79 1.89 -3.20
C PRO A 135 -10.80 2.22 -4.31
N LEU A 136 -9.54 1.90 -4.10
CA LEU A 136 -8.43 2.19 -5.01
C LEU A 136 -8.12 0.97 -5.87
N PRO A 137 -7.83 1.16 -7.16
CA PRO A 137 -7.35 0.09 -8.01
C PRO A 137 -6.05 -0.46 -7.42
N GLY A 138 -6.01 -1.73 -7.08
CA GLY A 138 -4.81 -2.34 -6.50
C GLY A 138 -4.61 -3.69 -7.13
N LYS A 139 -3.68 -3.77 -8.06
CA LYS A 139 -3.12 -5.05 -8.51
C LYS A 139 -1.70 -5.15 -7.98
N GLY A 140 -1.32 -6.34 -7.54
CA GLY A 140 0.04 -6.60 -7.06
C GLY A 140 0.34 -5.96 -5.69
N TRP A 141 1.60 -5.65 -5.49
CA TRP A 141 2.13 -5.19 -4.20
C TRP A 141 1.79 -3.74 -3.82
N ALA A 142 1.34 -2.91 -4.78
CA ALA A 142 1.06 -1.51 -4.50
C ALA A 142 0.08 -1.31 -3.32
N SER A 143 -0.97 -2.12 -3.25
CA SER A 143 -1.94 -2.07 -2.15
C SER A 143 -1.32 -2.48 -0.81
N THR A 144 -0.44 -3.47 -0.81
CA THR A 144 0.26 -3.97 0.38
C THR A 144 1.21 -2.91 0.95
N PHE A 145 1.97 -2.23 0.09
CA PHE A 145 2.87 -1.17 0.52
C PHE A 145 2.13 0.09 0.96
N LEU A 146 1.00 0.41 0.34
CA LEU A 146 0.15 1.53 0.75
C LEU A 146 -0.60 1.27 2.06
N ARG A 147 -0.96 0.03 2.33
CA ARG A 147 -1.79 -0.37 3.48
C ARG A 147 -1.24 -1.61 4.16
N PRO A 148 -0.10 -1.49 4.86
CA PRO A 148 0.54 -2.62 5.52
C PRO A 148 -0.34 -3.28 6.59
N ALA A 149 -1.24 -2.52 7.23
CA ALA A 149 -2.18 -3.03 8.22
C ALA A 149 -2.94 -4.26 7.74
N HIS A 150 -3.49 -4.19 6.54
CA HIS A 150 -4.26 -5.28 5.94
C HIS A 150 -3.43 -6.54 5.72
N PHE A 151 -2.22 -6.36 5.20
CA PHE A 151 -1.30 -7.45 4.98
C PHE A 151 -0.85 -8.09 6.29
N CYS A 152 -0.54 -7.28 7.30
CA CYS A 152 -0.17 -7.76 8.63
C CYS A 152 -1.31 -8.56 9.28
N ALA A 153 -2.54 -8.02 9.28
CA ALA A 153 -3.67 -8.65 9.95
C ALA A 153 -4.17 -9.91 9.23
N ASN A 154 -4.29 -9.87 7.91
CA ASN A 154 -4.96 -10.92 7.16
C ASN A 154 -4.02 -11.97 6.57
N THR A 155 -2.76 -11.60 6.32
CA THR A 155 -1.80 -12.52 5.73
C THR A 155 -0.76 -12.98 6.74
N LEU A 156 0.03 -12.07 7.30
CA LEU A 156 1.12 -12.47 8.19
C LEU A 156 0.62 -13.16 9.45
N ARG A 157 -0.41 -12.62 10.12
CA ARG A 157 -0.98 -13.23 11.34
C ARG A 157 -1.70 -14.55 11.11
N SER A 158 -2.01 -14.90 9.89
CA SER A 158 -2.64 -16.20 9.58
C SER A 158 -1.65 -17.36 9.61
N GLY A 159 -0.35 -17.07 9.55
CA GLY A 159 0.72 -18.05 9.63
C GLY A 159 1.37 -18.11 11.03
N THR A 160 2.40 -18.92 11.14
CA THR A 160 3.25 -18.99 12.33
C THR A 160 4.32 -17.91 12.23
N LEU A 161 4.24 -16.90 13.10
CA LEU A 161 5.17 -15.79 13.12
C LEU A 161 6.47 -16.18 13.84
N GLY A 162 7.59 -15.89 13.18
CA GLY A 162 8.93 -16.00 13.76
C GLY A 162 9.29 -14.77 14.63
N PRO A 163 10.47 -14.78 15.25
CA PRO A 163 10.98 -13.65 16.01
C PRO A 163 11.27 -12.45 15.10
N ILE A 164 11.23 -11.25 15.69
CA ILE A 164 11.65 -10.03 15.02
C ILE A 164 13.18 -9.96 15.03
N HIS A 165 13.77 -9.58 13.90
CA HIS A 165 15.20 -9.34 13.75
C HIS A 165 15.47 -7.89 13.34
N GLU A 166 16.49 -7.28 13.95
CA GLU A 166 16.98 -5.99 13.47
C GLU A 166 17.80 -6.15 12.19
N SER A 167 17.70 -5.16 11.32
CA SER A 167 18.41 -5.11 10.04
C SER A 167 18.62 -3.68 9.60
N THR A 168 19.28 -3.50 8.47
CA THR A 168 19.41 -2.23 7.77
C THR A 168 18.95 -2.41 6.33
N TYR A 169 18.18 -1.47 5.81
CA TYR A 169 17.69 -1.47 4.44
C TYR A 169 17.69 -0.03 3.88
N LEU A 170 18.36 0.22 2.76
CA LEU A 170 18.56 1.57 2.20
C LEU A 170 19.07 2.58 3.25
N ASP A 171 20.09 2.18 4.01
CA ASP A 171 20.68 2.96 5.12
C ASP A 171 19.70 3.35 6.24
N ARG A 172 18.56 2.66 6.32
CA ARG A 172 17.51 2.85 7.32
C ARG A 172 17.48 1.68 8.29
N ALA A 173 17.29 1.95 9.57
CA ALA A 173 17.03 0.89 10.55
C ALA A 173 15.75 0.15 10.18
N ALA A 174 15.80 -1.15 10.10
CA ALA A 174 14.72 -2.00 9.64
C ALA A 174 14.46 -3.16 10.61
N LEU A 175 13.24 -3.70 10.57
CA LEU A 175 12.81 -4.86 11.32
C LEU A 175 12.30 -5.93 10.35
N ILE A 176 12.77 -7.16 10.52
CA ILE A 176 12.39 -8.30 9.69
C ILE A 176 11.52 -9.24 10.51
N VAL A 177 10.42 -9.70 9.90
CA VAL A 177 9.52 -10.74 10.41
C VAL A 177 9.33 -11.80 9.35
N GLU A 178 9.33 -13.06 9.74
CA GLU A 178 8.92 -14.18 8.91
C GLU A 178 7.57 -14.73 9.37
N SER A 179 6.73 -15.11 8.42
CA SER A 179 5.47 -15.83 8.66
C SER A 179 5.48 -17.12 7.87
N ALA A 180 5.47 -18.25 8.56
CA ALA A 180 5.44 -19.57 7.94
C ALA A 180 4.01 -20.05 7.74
N ALA A 181 3.75 -20.70 6.60
CA ALA A 181 2.47 -21.27 6.21
C ALA A 181 1.27 -20.30 6.36
N PRO A 182 1.40 -19.02 5.94
CA PRO A 182 0.29 -18.08 6.00
C PRO A 182 -0.79 -18.51 5.01
N ARG A 183 -2.03 -18.14 5.30
CA ARG A 183 -3.14 -18.33 4.35
C ARG A 183 -3.00 -17.38 3.18
N VAL A 184 -2.91 -17.92 1.97
CA VAL A 184 -2.82 -17.15 0.72
C VAL A 184 -3.99 -17.53 -0.17
N ILE A 185 -4.80 -16.55 -0.55
CA ILE A 185 -6.06 -16.76 -1.28
C ILE A 185 -5.83 -17.31 -2.68
N ASP A 186 -4.71 -16.95 -3.33
CA ASP A 186 -4.46 -17.26 -4.74
C ASP A 186 -3.70 -18.58 -4.95
N ARG A 187 -3.45 -19.36 -3.92
CA ARG A 187 -2.71 -20.63 -4.05
C ARG A 187 -3.58 -21.82 -3.68
N VAL A 188 -3.81 -22.65 -4.68
CA VAL A 188 -4.41 -23.97 -4.50
C VAL A 188 -3.36 -24.86 -3.82
N GLY A 189 -3.51 -25.05 -2.51
CA GLY A 189 -2.72 -25.98 -1.72
C GLY A 189 -2.05 -25.30 -0.52
N ASP A 190 -2.29 -25.87 0.67
CA ASP A 190 -1.58 -25.57 1.91
C ASP A 190 -0.15 -26.13 1.80
N HIS A 191 0.76 -25.35 1.23
CA HIS A 191 2.17 -25.74 1.20
C HIS A 191 2.83 -25.35 2.52
N ALA A 192 3.11 -26.35 3.35
CA ALA A 192 3.79 -26.20 4.64
C ALA A 192 5.17 -25.51 4.53
N THR A 193 5.73 -25.46 3.32
CA THR A 193 7.04 -24.86 3.01
C THR A 193 6.98 -23.43 2.54
N PHE A 194 5.76 -22.84 2.42
CA PHE A 194 5.60 -21.46 2.00
C PHE A 194 5.73 -20.51 3.19
N ARG A 195 6.46 -19.42 3.00
CA ARG A 195 6.60 -18.36 3.99
C ARG A 195 6.77 -16.99 3.36
N TYR A 196 6.37 -15.96 4.09
CA TYR A 196 6.74 -14.58 3.83
C TYR A 196 7.92 -14.17 4.70
N ARG A 197 8.82 -13.38 4.12
CA ARG A 197 9.77 -12.54 4.84
C ARG A 197 9.43 -11.09 4.55
N VAL A 198 9.23 -10.29 5.59
CA VAL A 198 8.77 -8.90 5.47
C VAL A 198 9.73 -8.00 6.21
N THR A 199 10.10 -6.90 5.57
CA THR A 199 10.97 -5.89 6.14
C THR A 199 10.18 -4.60 6.34
N PHE A 200 10.19 -4.08 7.56
CA PHE A 200 9.55 -2.83 7.96
C PHE A 200 10.59 -1.76 8.23
N ASP A 201 10.31 -0.52 7.83
CA ASP A 201 11.08 0.64 8.29
C ASP A 201 10.80 0.89 9.78
N ARG A 202 11.83 0.86 10.60
CA ARG A 202 11.70 1.03 12.06
C ARG A 202 11.17 2.40 12.45
N ALA A 203 11.46 3.44 11.66
CA ALA A 203 11.07 4.81 11.98
C ALA A 203 9.61 5.11 11.62
N THR A 204 9.08 4.49 10.56
CA THR A 204 7.76 4.82 10.01
C THR A 204 6.76 3.67 9.99
N GLY A 205 7.22 2.42 10.07
CA GLY A 205 6.37 1.25 9.91
C GLY A 205 6.00 0.92 8.46
N ILE A 206 6.54 1.66 7.48
CA ILE A 206 6.34 1.39 6.05
C ILE A 206 7.00 0.05 5.70
N LEU A 207 6.39 -0.70 4.78
CA LEU A 207 7.03 -1.88 4.20
C LEU A 207 8.17 -1.47 3.27
N LEU A 208 9.34 -2.08 3.46
CA LEU A 208 10.52 -1.88 2.62
C LEU A 208 10.77 -3.06 1.69
N ALA A 209 10.41 -4.28 2.10
CA ALA A 209 10.51 -5.46 1.26
C ALA A 209 9.51 -6.53 1.68
N VAL A 210 9.06 -7.31 0.71
CA VAL A 210 8.26 -8.51 0.91
C VAL A 210 8.79 -9.60 0.00
N SER A 211 9.18 -10.74 0.58
CA SER A 211 9.63 -11.91 -0.18
C SER A 211 8.70 -13.09 0.08
N GLU A 212 8.28 -13.74 -1.01
CA GLU A 212 7.60 -15.03 -1.00
C GLU A 212 8.65 -16.14 -1.16
N ILE A 213 8.72 -17.04 -0.21
CA ILE A 213 9.70 -18.12 -0.18
C ILE A 213 8.95 -19.45 -0.22
N HIS A 214 9.33 -20.31 -1.16
CA HIS A 214 8.80 -21.66 -1.30
C HIS A 214 9.96 -22.65 -1.42
N ASP A 215 9.98 -23.69 -0.60
CA ASP A 215 11.08 -24.66 -0.55
C ASP A 215 12.45 -24.00 -0.48
N GLU A 216 12.65 -23.06 0.45
CA GLU A 216 13.87 -22.28 0.66
C GLU A 216 14.27 -21.36 -0.52
N ARG A 217 13.45 -21.25 -1.56
CA ARG A 217 13.72 -20.41 -2.73
C ARG A 217 12.80 -19.20 -2.74
N VAL A 218 13.36 -18.04 -2.98
CA VAL A 218 12.58 -16.84 -3.23
C VAL A 218 11.91 -16.97 -4.60
N VAL A 219 10.57 -17.10 -4.59
CA VAL A 219 9.75 -17.21 -5.81
C VAL A 219 9.19 -15.87 -6.25
N ARG A 220 9.07 -14.93 -5.31
CA ARG A 220 8.71 -13.55 -5.61
C ARG A 220 9.32 -12.63 -4.58
N GLU A 221 9.72 -11.44 -5.01
CA GLU A 221 10.30 -10.43 -4.16
C GLU A 221 9.92 -9.04 -4.66
N ALA A 222 9.29 -8.26 -3.79
CA ALA A 222 9.02 -6.86 -4.01
C ALA A 222 9.87 -6.04 -3.04
N GLN A 223 10.71 -5.15 -3.57
CA GLN A 223 11.69 -4.39 -2.81
C GLN A 223 11.55 -2.90 -3.12
N VAL A 224 11.58 -2.07 -2.08
CA VAL A 224 11.70 -0.62 -2.24
C VAL A 224 13.12 -0.32 -2.73
N SER A 225 13.24 0.30 -3.89
CA SER A 225 14.52 0.75 -4.46
C SER A 225 14.80 2.22 -4.18
N ALA A 226 13.77 3.00 -3.84
CA ALA A 226 13.91 4.39 -3.40
C ALA A 226 12.72 4.79 -2.54
N ILE A 227 13.00 5.58 -1.49
CA ILE A 227 11.99 6.15 -0.59
C ILE A 227 12.34 7.62 -0.30
N THR A 228 11.35 8.49 -0.41
CA THR A 228 11.46 9.89 0.00
C THR A 228 10.21 10.26 0.80
N LEU A 229 10.41 10.80 1.98
CA LEU A 229 9.37 11.22 2.91
C LEU A 229 9.38 12.73 3.05
N ASP A 230 8.21 13.31 3.21
CA ASP A 230 7.97 14.72 3.54
C ASP A 230 8.62 15.75 2.59
N ALA A 231 8.98 15.32 1.38
CA ALA A 231 9.41 16.20 0.32
C ALA A 231 8.20 16.69 -0.50
N PRO A 232 8.19 17.94 -0.95
CA PRO A 232 7.11 18.46 -1.80
C PRO A 232 6.96 17.63 -3.08
N ILE A 233 5.71 17.30 -3.43
CA ILE A 233 5.38 16.65 -4.70
C ILE A 233 4.52 17.63 -5.50
N PRO A 234 4.97 18.05 -6.70
CA PRO A 234 4.18 18.93 -7.57
C PRO A 234 2.81 18.34 -7.88
N GLU A 235 1.78 19.16 -7.89
CA GLU A 235 0.41 18.72 -8.19
C GLU A 235 0.28 18.07 -9.56
N SER A 236 1.04 18.57 -10.54
CA SER A 236 1.10 18.01 -11.89
C SER A 236 1.53 16.54 -11.93
N GLU A 237 2.29 16.07 -10.93
CA GLU A 237 2.68 14.67 -10.87
C GLU A 237 1.52 13.72 -10.52
N PHE A 238 0.39 14.23 -10.03
CA PHE A 238 -0.81 13.43 -9.77
C PHE A 238 -1.77 13.37 -10.96
N VAL A 239 -1.56 14.18 -11.98
CA VAL A 239 -2.37 14.21 -13.19
C VAL A 239 -1.98 13.06 -14.12
N ILE A 240 -2.97 12.32 -14.63
CA ILE A 240 -2.74 11.29 -15.64
C ILE A 240 -2.87 11.94 -17.02
N GLU A 241 -1.77 12.01 -17.76
CA GLU A 241 -1.80 12.41 -19.15
C GLU A 241 -2.37 11.28 -20.00
N MET A 242 -3.52 11.53 -20.63
CA MET A 242 -4.20 10.56 -21.47
C MET A 242 -3.70 10.66 -22.91
N PRO A 243 -3.14 9.57 -23.49
CA PRO A 243 -2.77 9.56 -24.91
C PRO A 243 -3.98 9.77 -25.83
N GLU A 244 -3.72 10.18 -27.06
CA GLU A 244 -4.77 10.24 -28.09
C GLU A 244 -5.33 8.85 -28.40
N GLY A 245 -6.62 8.77 -28.73
CA GLY A 245 -7.29 7.53 -29.11
C GLY A 245 -7.63 6.58 -27.97
N VAL A 246 -7.61 7.06 -26.72
CA VAL A 246 -8.02 6.27 -25.54
C VAL A 246 -9.54 6.15 -25.46
N THR A 247 -10.03 4.93 -25.25
CA THR A 247 -11.45 4.68 -24.96
C THR A 247 -11.75 5.05 -23.51
N LYS A 248 -12.63 6.05 -23.31
CA LYS A 248 -13.08 6.48 -21.98
C LYS A 248 -14.31 5.70 -21.56
N ILE A 249 -14.26 5.10 -20.36
CA ILE A 249 -15.35 4.37 -19.71
C ILE A 249 -15.71 5.12 -18.42
N TYR A 250 -16.98 5.52 -18.29
CA TYR A 250 -17.50 6.32 -17.16
C TYR A 250 -18.45 5.47 -16.30
#